data_58806723fbf028d72951dcae59110001
#
_entry.id   58806723fbf028d72951dcae59110001
#
_cell.length_a   1.000
_cell.length_b   1.000
_cell.length_c   1.000
_cell.angle_alpha   90.00
_cell.angle_beta   90.00
_cell.angle_gamma   90.00
#
_symmetry.space_group_name_H-M   'P 1'
#
loop_
_entity.id
_entity.type
_entity.pdbx_description
1 polymer ?
#
loop_
_entity_poly.entity_id
_entity_poly.type
_entity_poly.pdbx_seq_one_letter_code
_entity_poly.pdbx_strand_id
1 'polypeptide(L)'
;MLNYVIYSIAVSSPITPSEPLPPLPAIPRGSLVIVEGRAPIWRYGMALHLLHASPAAAIAFYDPRLGAVVVATHSREWAVGQVVDVTLILNDADRYQREEDEGENR
;
A
#
# COMPACT_ATOMS: atom_id res chain seq x y z
N MET A 1 -5.89 13.42 13.04
CA MET A 1 -5.88 13.16 11.59
C MET A 1 -5.04 11.93 11.28
N LEU A 2 -5.55 11.04 10.45
CA LEU A 2 -4.85 9.83 10.06
C LEU A 2 -3.75 10.16 9.04
N ASN A 3 -2.48 9.94 9.42
CA ASN A 3 -1.37 10.07 8.49
C ASN A 3 -1.12 8.71 7.82
N TYR A 4 -1.24 8.68 6.52
CA TYR A 4 -1.03 7.45 5.77
C TYR A 4 -0.24 7.73 4.50
N VAL A 5 0.42 6.68 4.00
CA VAL A 5 1.16 6.69 2.74
C VAL A 5 0.75 5.44 1.97
N ILE A 6 0.44 5.59 0.70
CA ILE A 6 0.13 4.44 -0.15
C ILE A 6 1.40 4.02 -0.88
N TYR A 7 1.71 2.73 -0.79
CA TYR A 7 2.83 2.14 -1.53
C TYR A 7 2.26 1.14 -2.52
N SER A 8 2.22 1.52 -3.78
CA SER A 8 1.69 0.66 -4.84
C SER A 8 2.77 -0.26 -5.37
N ILE A 9 2.49 -1.57 -5.36
CA ILE A 9 3.38 -2.60 -5.90
C ILE A 9 2.75 -3.33 -7.07
N ALA A 10 1.72 -2.73 -7.67
CA ALA A 10 0.97 -3.34 -8.76
C ALA A 10 1.88 -3.70 -9.93
N VAL A 11 1.57 -4.82 -10.59
CA VAL A 11 2.24 -5.25 -11.81
C VAL A 11 1.20 -5.44 -12.90
N SER A 12 1.57 -5.12 -14.15
CA SER A 12 0.69 -5.22 -15.30
C SER A 12 0.93 -6.50 -16.11
N SER A 13 2.00 -7.23 -15.81
CA SER A 13 2.37 -8.46 -16.51
C SER A 13 3.07 -9.40 -15.53
N PRO A 14 3.18 -10.70 -15.86
CA PRO A 14 3.92 -11.63 -15.01
C PRO A 14 5.36 -11.16 -14.80
N ILE A 15 5.84 -11.27 -13.57
CA ILE A 15 7.18 -10.86 -13.18
C ILE A 15 7.88 -12.02 -12.47
N THR A 16 9.21 -11.94 -12.39
CA THR A 16 10.00 -12.89 -11.62
C THR A 16 10.30 -12.33 -10.23
N PRO A 17 10.60 -13.21 -9.24
CA PRO A 17 10.95 -12.72 -7.89
C PRO A 17 12.20 -11.84 -7.84
N SER A 18 13.03 -11.82 -8.89
CA SER A 18 14.21 -10.96 -8.95
C SER A 18 13.89 -9.52 -9.37
N GLU A 19 12.66 -9.25 -9.85
CA GLU A 19 12.25 -7.89 -10.21
C GLU A 19 12.22 -7.00 -8.96
N PRO A 20 12.88 -5.83 -8.99
CA PRO A 20 12.90 -4.97 -7.83
C PRO A 20 11.54 -4.36 -7.55
N LEU A 21 11.29 -4.06 -6.28
CA LEU A 21 10.13 -3.28 -5.88
C LEU A 21 10.31 -1.83 -6.31
N PRO A 22 9.21 -1.08 -6.50
CA PRO A 22 9.32 0.35 -6.73
C PRO A 22 10.06 1.04 -5.60
N PRO A 23 10.72 2.18 -5.86
CA PRO A 23 11.33 2.97 -4.79
C PRO A 23 10.30 3.34 -3.73
N LEU A 24 10.72 3.35 -2.46
CA LEU A 24 9.82 3.76 -1.38
C LEU A 24 9.49 5.25 -1.51
N PRO A 25 8.21 5.61 -1.29
CA PRO A 25 7.85 7.02 -1.17
C PRO A 25 8.43 7.60 0.12
N ALA A 26 8.32 8.92 0.28
CA ALA A 26 8.64 9.55 1.55
C ALA A 26 7.66 9.04 2.61
N ILE A 27 8.19 8.57 3.74
CA ILE A 27 7.39 8.01 4.83
C ILE A 27 7.61 8.84 6.08
N PRO A 28 6.69 9.77 6.38
CA PRO A 28 6.79 10.54 7.62
C PRO A 28 6.71 9.61 8.84
N ARG A 29 7.48 9.91 9.87
CA ARG A 29 7.44 9.16 11.12
C ARG A 29 6.02 9.16 11.68
N GLY A 30 5.55 8.00 12.11
CA GLY A 30 4.20 7.86 12.65
C GLY A 30 3.14 7.56 11.61
N SER A 31 3.49 7.40 10.33
CA SER A 31 2.55 7.10 9.26
C SER A 31 2.15 5.63 9.25
N LEU A 32 0.92 5.38 8.82
CA LEU A 32 0.50 4.05 8.38
C LEU A 32 0.85 3.90 6.90
N VAL A 33 1.61 2.89 6.53
CA VAL A 33 1.89 2.59 5.13
C VAL A 33 0.94 1.50 4.65
N ILE A 34 0.20 1.81 3.59
CA ILE A 34 -0.77 0.88 3.01
C ILE A 34 -0.18 0.35 1.71
N VAL A 35 0.16 -0.94 1.70
CA VAL A 35 0.63 -1.62 0.49
C VAL A 35 -0.58 -2.05 -0.31
N GLU A 36 -0.64 -1.67 -1.58
CA GLU A 36 -1.77 -2.01 -2.43
C GLU A 36 -1.29 -2.36 -3.84
N GLY A 37 -2.20 -2.95 -4.61
CA GLY A 37 -1.98 -3.23 -6.01
C GLY A 37 -2.08 -4.71 -6.32
N ARG A 38 -2.46 -5.01 -7.55
CA ARG A 38 -2.55 -6.38 -8.03
C ARG A 38 -1.14 -6.92 -8.25
N ALA A 39 -0.74 -7.89 -7.42
CA ALA A 39 0.61 -8.45 -7.43
C ALA A 39 0.63 -9.83 -6.80
N PRO A 40 1.65 -10.65 -7.10
CA PRO A 40 1.80 -11.94 -6.44
C PRO A 40 1.99 -11.78 -4.93
N ILE A 41 1.53 -12.76 -4.18
CA ILE A 41 1.58 -12.72 -2.71
C ILE A 41 3.00 -12.50 -2.17
N TRP A 42 4.01 -13.12 -2.81
CA TRP A 42 5.41 -12.98 -2.37
C TRP A 42 5.92 -11.54 -2.50
N ARG A 43 5.37 -10.77 -3.44
CA ARG A 43 5.73 -9.36 -3.62
C ARG A 43 5.25 -8.52 -2.43
N TYR A 44 4.08 -8.85 -1.85
CA TYR A 44 3.60 -8.23 -0.61
C TYR A 44 4.53 -8.54 0.57
N GLY A 45 5.02 -9.79 0.66
CA GLY A 45 5.99 -10.17 1.68
C GLY A 45 7.30 -9.40 1.56
N MET A 46 7.79 -9.21 0.32
CA MET A 46 9.00 -8.43 0.07
C MET A 46 8.81 -6.96 0.45
N ALA A 47 7.63 -6.39 0.13
CA ALA A 47 7.30 -5.03 0.52
C ALA A 47 7.29 -4.87 2.05
N LEU A 48 6.71 -5.83 2.76
CA LEU A 48 6.71 -5.83 4.22
C LEU A 48 8.12 -5.82 4.77
N HIS A 49 8.99 -6.67 4.23
CA HIS A 49 10.39 -6.75 4.66
C HIS A 49 11.11 -5.40 4.46
N LEU A 50 10.90 -4.78 3.32
CA LEU A 50 11.51 -3.48 3.00
C LEU A 50 10.98 -2.37 3.92
N LEU A 51 9.67 -2.34 4.16
CA LEU A 51 9.02 -1.32 4.97
C LEU A 51 9.31 -1.46 6.47
N HIS A 52 9.70 -2.66 6.90
CA HIS A 52 9.98 -2.92 8.32
C HIS A 52 11.15 -2.08 8.85
N ALA A 53 12.08 -1.69 7.97
CA ALA A 53 13.20 -0.82 8.29
C ALA A 53 12.89 0.66 8.08
N SER A 54 11.69 1.02 7.65
CA SER A 54 11.27 2.39 7.39
C SER A 54 10.75 3.07 8.67
N PRO A 55 10.54 4.42 8.64
CA PRO A 55 9.96 5.13 9.79
C PRO A 55 8.47 4.88 10.01
N ALA A 56 7.83 3.98 9.26
CA ALA A 56 6.41 3.70 9.38
C ALA A 56 6.05 3.26 10.80
N ALA A 57 4.94 3.78 11.33
CA ALA A 57 4.40 3.33 12.61
C ALA A 57 3.75 1.97 12.49
N ALA A 58 3.09 1.71 11.34
CA ALA A 58 2.44 0.44 11.07
C ALA A 58 2.39 0.20 9.56
N ILE A 59 2.22 -1.05 9.18
CA ILE A 59 2.13 -1.49 7.80
C ILE A 59 0.84 -2.26 7.62
N ALA A 60 0.05 -1.92 6.60
CA ALA A 60 -1.18 -2.59 6.27
C ALA A 60 -1.16 -3.06 4.83
N PHE A 61 -1.85 -4.17 4.56
CA PHE A 61 -2.09 -4.65 3.20
C PHE A 61 -3.53 -4.35 2.82
N TYR A 62 -3.73 -3.77 1.66
CA TYR A 62 -5.08 -3.47 1.19
C TYR A 62 -5.73 -4.73 0.64
N ASP A 63 -6.88 -5.07 1.22
CA ASP A 63 -7.76 -6.14 0.74
C ASP A 63 -9.03 -5.48 0.19
N PRO A 64 -9.36 -5.70 -1.12
CA PRO A 64 -10.53 -5.04 -1.72
C PRO A 64 -11.86 -5.35 -1.02
N ARG A 65 -11.93 -6.45 -0.26
CA ARG A 65 -13.16 -6.86 0.43
C ARG A 65 -13.26 -6.32 1.84
N LEU A 66 -12.11 -6.04 2.48
CA LEU A 66 -12.08 -5.67 3.89
C LEU A 66 -11.62 -4.23 4.13
N GLY A 67 -10.65 -3.76 3.35
CA GLY A 67 -9.97 -2.50 3.60
C GLY A 67 -8.49 -2.75 3.89
N ALA A 68 -7.83 -1.81 4.55
CA ALA A 68 -6.42 -1.96 4.89
C ALA A 68 -6.27 -2.78 6.17
N VAL A 69 -5.69 -3.96 6.05
CA VAL A 69 -5.50 -4.88 7.18
C VAL A 69 -4.08 -4.67 7.73
N VAL A 70 -3.98 -4.24 8.99
CA VAL A 70 -2.70 -4.03 9.64
C VAL A 70 -2.01 -5.37 9.86
N VAL A 71 -0.80 -5.54 9.30
CA VAL A 71 -0.04 -6.79 9.37
C VAL A 71 1.21 -6.66 10.25
N ALA A 72 1.68 -5.44 10.52
CA ALA A 72 2.82 -5.19 11.40
C ALA A 72 2.68 -3.81 12.01
N THR A 73 3.13 -3.64 13.25
CA THR A 73 3.06 -2.35 13.93
C THR A 73 4.21 -2.20 14.92
N HIS A 74 4.71 -0.96 15.04
CA HIS A 74 5.64 -0.52 16.07
C HIS A 74 4.96 0.48 17.02
N SER A 75 3.65 0.71 16.85
CA SER A 75 2.91 1.73 17.58
C SER A 75 1.74 1.10 18.32
N ARG A 76 1.41 1.66 19.49
CA ARG A 76 0.23 1.23 20.26
C ARG A 76 -1.08 1.73 19.65
N GLU A 77 -1.01 2.66 18.69
CA GLU A 77 -2.19 3.18 18.00
C GLU A 77 -2.82 2.17 17.05
N TRP A 78 -2.06 1.16 16.66
CA TRP A 78 -2.48 0.15 15.68
C TRP A 78 -2.31 -1.25 16.27
N ALA A 79 -3.20 -2.15 15.87
CA ALA A 79 -3.11 -3.56 16.28
C ALA A 79 -3.07 -4.45 15.03
N VAL A 80 -2.24 -5.49 15.07
CA VAL A 80 -2.21 -6.49 14.00
C VAL A 80 -3.59 -7.12 13.87
N GLY A 81 -4.11 -7.17 12.63
CA GLY A 81 -5.46 -7.65 12.35
C GLY A 81 -6.51 -6.56 12.33
N GLN A 82 -6.17 -5.34 12.79
CA GLN A 82 -7.09 -4.20 12.70
C GLN A 82 -7.36 -3.87 11.23
N VAL A 83 -8.62 -3.59 10.90
CA VAL A 83 -9.03 -3.16 9.56
C VAL A 83 -9.27 -1.67 9.57
N VAL A 84 -8.58 -0.95 8.70
CA VAL A 84 -8.74 0.49 8.54
C VAL A 84 -9.52 0.74 7.25
N ASP A 85 -10.63 1.47 7.38
CA ASP A 85 -11.45 1.80 6.22
C ASP A 85 -10.80 2.94 5.46
N VAL A 86 -10.23 2.60 4.30
CA VAL A 86 -9.58 3.57 3.41
C VAL A 86 -10.25 3.59 2.04
N THR A 87 -11.45 3.05 1.95
CA THR A 87 -12.16 2.88 0.68
C THR A 87 -12.30 4.20 -0.07
N LEU A 88 -12.67 5.28 0.62
CA LEU A 88 -12.82 6.60 0.01
C LEU A 88 -11.50 7.12 -0.55
N ILE A 89 -10.40 6.90 0.16
CA ILE A 89 -9.07 7.37 -0.25
C ILE A 89 -8.62 6.65 -1.50
N LEU A 90 -8.76 5.32 -1.52
CA LEU A 90 -8.34 4.51 -2.67
C LEU A 90 -9.26 4.67 -3.87
N ASN A 91 -10.56 4.88 -3.64
CA ASN A 91 -11.49 5.18 -4.71
C ASN A 91 -11.16 6.52 -5.39
N ASP A 92 -10.78 7.52 -4.61
CA ASP A 92 -10.36 8.81 -5.16
C ASP A 92 -9.09 8.67 -5.98
N ALA A 93 -8.13 7.89 -5.52
CA ALA A 93 -6.89 7.60 -6.25
C ALA A 93 -7.19 6.85 -7.55
N ASP A 94 -8.06 5.85 -7.51
CA ASP A 94 -8.48 5.09 -8.68
C ASP A 94 -9.19 5.98 -9.70
N ARG A 95 -10.05 6.87 -9.23
CA ARG A 95 -10.76 7.81 -10.08
C ARG A 95 -9.79 8.72 -10.81
N TYR A 96 -8.81 9.24 -10.09
CA TYR A 96 -7.79 10.11 -10.67
C TYR A 96 -7.01 9.39 -11.76
N GLN A 97 -6.61 8.14 -11.50
CA GLN A 97 -5.88 7.33 -12.47
C GLN A 97 -6.73 7.05 -13.71
N ARG A 98 -8.01 6.75 -13.54
CA ARG A 98 -8.92 6.51 -14.66
C ARG A 98 -9.10 7.76 -15.52
N GLU A 99 -9.21 8.91 -14.90
CA GLU A 99 -9.34 10.19 -15.64
C GLU A 99 -8.09 10.47 -16.47
N GLU A 100 -6.91 10.18 -15.95
CA GLU A 100 -5.66 10.29 -16.69
C GLU A 100 -5.63 9.34 -17.87
N ASP A 101 -5.99 8.07 -17.67
CA ASP A 101 -6.01 7.05 -18.71
C ASP A 101 -7.00 7.41 -19.81
N GLU A 102 -8.18 7.88 -19.46
CA GLU A 102 -9.19 8.32 -20.44
C GLU A 102 -8.70 9.54 -21.21
N GLY A 103 -8.00 10.46 -20.54
CA GLY A 103 -7.42 11.63 -21.20
C GLY A 103 -6.37 11.26 -22.22
N GLU A 104 -5.54 10.27 -21.94
CA GLU A 104 -4.50 9.78 -22.84
C GLU A 104 -5.07 9.08 -24.07
N ASN A 105 -6.21 8.45 -23.94
CA ASN A 105 -6.85 7.68 -25.01
C ASN A 105 -7.71 8.52 -25.94
N ARG A 106 -7.80 9.81 -25.74
CA ARG A 106 -8.49 10.74 -26.62
C ARG A 106 -7.53 11.32 -27.66
#